data_4bafbce75241d7e46e41a71ff783b686
#
_entry.id   4bafbce75241d7e46e41a71ff783b686
#
_cell.length_a   1.000
_cell.length_b   1.000
_cell.length_c   1.000
_cell.angle_alpha   90.00
_cell.angle_beta   90.00
_cell.angle_gamma   90.00
#
_symmetry.space_group_name_H-M   'P 1'
#
loop_
_entity.id
_entity.type
_entity.pdbx_description
1 polymer ?
#
loop_
_entity_poly.entity_id
_entity_poly.type
_entity_poly.pdbx_seq_one_letter_code
_entity_poly.pdbx_strand_id
1 'polypeptide(L)'
;MQESLRILDGAAGLQSLIGRATALDASASVRFRQLGDWVDVFVTTPFQVVASRRVQGEVSRDGAVVSAVELLDALRAGTPTIGPARDPSWPGALPPATGFQLLDEVPVDVVRDLADKGQALARQFSGPLGPPASLLDQTVLTVTGEAGTAEIPMRTIFTCTSLGLIPGFAAPLDIPRHLRVSQVGRWVRVDAPFGTVYRSSTLSLF
;
A
#
# COMPACT_ATOMS: atom_id res chain seq x y z
N MET A 1 -19.81 -4.73 -16.52
CA MET A 1 -19.45 -3.39 -17.06
C MET A 1 -17.94 -3.36 -17.19
N GLN A 2 -17.39 -2.84 -18.31
CA GLN A 2 -15.95 -2.62 -18.47
C GLN A 2 -15.58 -1.30 -17.79
N GLU A 3 -14.55 -1.31 -16.99
CA GLU A 3 -14.03 -0.12 -16.35
C GLU A 3 -12.86 0.46 -17.17
N SER A 4 -12.60 1.75 -17.02
CA SER A 4 -11.47 2.42 -17.66
C SER A 4 -10.76 3.38 -16.72
N LEU A 5 -9.46 3.57 -16.96
CA LEU A 5 -8.60 4.52 -16.26
C LEU A 5 -7.76 5.27 -17.29
N ARG A 6 -7.94 6.58 -17.36
CA ARG A 6 -7.11 7.46 -18.18
C ARG A 6 -6.10 8.15 -17.27
N ILE A 7 -4.82 7.90 -17.47
CA ILE A 7 -3.73 8.50 -16.70
C ILE A 7 -3.06 9.59 -17.51
N LEU A 8 -2.90 10.75 -16.91
CA LEU A 8 -2.18 11.91 -17.48
C LEU A 8 -0.74 11.96 -16.95
N ASP A 9 -0.53 11.57 -15.68
CA ASP A 9 0.79 11.50 -15.06
C ASP A 9 0.85 10.41 -13.98
N GLY A 10 2.05 9.86 -13.72
CA GLY A 10 2.28 8.86 -12.68
C GLY A 10 2.14 7.40 -13.12
N ALA A 11 1.89 7.12 -14.41
CA ALA A 11 1.66 5.76 -14.93
C ALA A 11 2.79 4.78 -14.61
N ALA A 12 4.06 5.18 -14.80
CA ALA A 12 5.22 4.31 -14.56
C ALA A 12 5.33 3.85 -13.10
N GLY A 13 5.08 4.78 -12.17
CA GLY A 13 5.07 4.46 -10.75
C GLY A 13 3.91 3.56 -10.34
N LEU A 14 2.73 3.76 -10.91
CA LEU A 14 1.59 2.88 -10.70
C LEU A 14 1.86 1.48 -11.26
N GLN A 15 2.39 1.37 -12.48
CA GLN A 15 2.76 0.10 -13.09
C GLN A 15 3.76 -0.68 -12.23
N SER A 16 4.75 0.01 -11.65
CA SER A 16 5.71 -0.61 -10.73
C SER A 16 5.04 -1.15 -9.47
N LEU A 17 4.14 -0.38 -8.84
CA LEU A 17 3.39 -0.80 -7.66
C LEU A 17 2.54 -2.04 -7.96
N ILE A 18 1.71 -1.96 -9.01
CA ILE A 18 0.78 -3.06 -9.38
C ILE A 18 1.56 -4.31 -9.81
N GLY A 19 2.67 -4.14 -10.54
CA GLY A 19 3.53 -5.26 -10.93
C GLY A 19 4.12 -6.01 -9.73
N ARG A 20 4.52 -5.30 -8.68
CA ARG A 20 5.01 -5.93 -7.43
C ARG A 20 3.88 -6.57 -6.63
N ALA A 21 2.72 -5.91 -6.57
CA ALA A 21 1.55 -6.46 -5.88
C ALA A 21 1.07 -7.77 -6.52
N THR A 22 0.98 -7.84 -7.86
CA THR A 22 0.60 -9.05 -8.59
C THR A 22 1.63 -10.17 -8.48
N ALA A 23 2.91 -9.83 -8.37
CA ALA A 23 3.97 -10.83 -8.13
C ALA A 23 3.90 -11.44 -6.73
N LEU A 24 3.37 -10.69 -5.73
CA LEU A 24 3.13 -11.21 -4.38
C LEU A 24 1.82 -12.00 -4.29
N ASP A 25 0.79 -11.53 -4.98
CA ASP A 25 -0.55 -12.14 -4.97
C ASP A 25 -1.24 -11.87 -6.31
N ALA A 26 -1.33 -12.92 -7.14
CA ALA A 26 -2.00 -12.84 -8.44
C ALA A 26 -3.52 -12.61 -8.33
N SER A 27 -4.12 -12.83 -7.15
CA SER A 27 -5.53 -12.56 -6.86
C SER A 27 -5.81 -11.14 -6.36
N ALA A 28 -4.78 -10.29 -6.24
CA ALA A 28 -4.92 -8.93 -5.75
C ALA A 28 -5.98 -8.15 -6.51
N SER A 29 -6.75 -7.37 -5.75
CA SER A 29 -7.78 -6.47 -6.26
C SER A 29 -7.33 -5.02 -6.16
N VAL A 30 -7.76 -4.21 -7.10
CA VAL A 30 -7.52 -2.77 -7.12
C VAL A 30 -8.84 -2.03 -7.00
N ARG A 31 -8.87 -0.99 -6.16
CA ARG A 31 -10.02 -0.10 -6.01
C ARG A 31 -9.59 1.35 -6.21
N PHE A 32 -10.45 2.14 -6.84
CA PHE A 32 -10.18 3.52 -7.18
C PHE A 32 -10.97 4.49 -6.30
N ARG A 33 -10.38 5.66 -6.06
CA ARG A 33 -11.07 6.82 -5.48
C ARG A 33 -10.73 8.04 -6.32
N GLN A 34 -11.75 8.65 -6.93
CA GLN A 34 -11.59 9.90 -7.67
C GLN A 34 -11.56 11.08 -6.70
N LEU A 35 -10.58 11.96 -6.84
CA LEU A 35 -10.41 13.19 -6.06
C LEU A 35 -10.08 14.36 -7.01
N GLY A 36 -11.10 14.95 -7.61
CA GLY A 36 -10.91 15.94 -8.67
C GLY A 36 -10.13 15.36 -9.84
N ASP A 37 -8.99 15.96 -10.19
CA ASP A 37 -8.11 15.51 -11.29
C ASP A 37 -7.15 14.38 -10.88
N TRP A 38 -7.28 13.84 -9.67
CA TRP A 38 -6.43 12.80 -9.12
C TRP A 38 -7.22 11.53 -8.84
N VAL A 39 -6.55 10.39 -9.00
CA VAL A 39 -7.09 9.07 -8.64
C VAL A 39 -6.15 8.43 -7.63
N ASP A 40 -6.68 8.12 -6.44
CA ASP A 40 -6.02 7.20 -5.52
C ASP A 40 -6.31 5.77 -5.96
N VAL A 41 -5.28 5.03 -6.29
CA VAL A 41 -5.34 3.64 -6.72
C VAL A 41 -4.89 2.77 -5.56
N PHE A 42 -5.83 2.06 -4.95
CA PHE A 42 -5.59 1.15 -3.82
C PHE A 42 -5.42 -0.29 -4.31
N VAL A 43 -4.47 -1.01 -3.77
CA VAL A 43 -4.25 -2.43 -4.08
C VAL A 43 -4.19 -3.26 -2.80
N THR A 44 -4.84 -4.42 -2.79
CA THR A 44 -4.75 -5.38 -1.69
C THR A 44 -3.38 -6.05 -1.66
N THR A 45 -2.96 -6.51 -0.49
CA THR A 45 -1.71 -7.25 -0.30
C THR A 45 -1.93 -8.52 0.50
N PRO A 46 -1.07 -9.54 0.39
CA PRO A 46 -1.18 -10.75 1.20
C PRO A 46 -0.90 -10.50 2.70
N PHE A 47 -0.44 -9.29 3.04
CA PHE A 47 -0.16 -8.90 4.43
C PHE A 47 -1.37 -8.29 5.16
N GLN A 48 -2.57 -8.30 4.56
CA GLN A 48 -3.80 -7.71 5.12
C GLN A 48 -3.67 -6.20 5.43
N VAL A 49 -2.88 -5.52 4.65
CA VAL A 49 -2.77 -4.05 4.58
C VAL A 49 -3.01 -3.62 3.14
N VAL A 50 -3.44 -2.39 2.95
CA VAL A 50 -3.72 -1.83 1.64
C VAL A 50 -2.61 -0.86 1.28
N ALA A 51 -2.05 -0.99 0.08
CA ALA A 51 -1.12 -0.02 -0.46
C ALA A 51 -1.83 0.88 -1.48
N SER A 52 -1.32 2.10 -1.67
CA SER A 52 -1.86 3.00 -2.69
C SER A 52 -0.79 3.83 -3.37
N ARG A 53 -1.16 4.31 -4.56
CA ARG A 53 -0.45 5.35 -5.26
C ARG A 53 -1.44 6.31 -5.90
N ARG A 54 -1.14 7.60 -5.84
CA ARG A 54 -1.91 8.63 -6.51
C ARG A 54 -1.36 8.87 -7.91
N VAL A 55 -2.26 8.99 -8.88
CA VAL A 55 -1.96 9.37 -10.26
C VAL A 55 -2.85 10.54 -10.67
N GLN A 56 -2.40 11.35 -11.62
CA GLN A 56 -3.26 12.33 -12.24
C GLN A 56 -4.07 11.65 -13.36
N GLY A 57 -5.38 11.79 -13.34
CA GLY A 57 -6.24 11.12 -14.31
C GLY A 57 -7.69 11.00 -13.87
N GLU A 58 -8.40 10.12 -14.59
CA GLU A 58 -9.83 9.91 -14.40
C GLU A 58 -10.18 8.43 -14.53
N VAL A 59 -10.97 7.93 -13.60
CA VAL A 59 -11.54 6.58 -13.63
C VAL A 59 -13.00 6.63 -14.08
N SER A 60 -13.45 5.63 -14.82
CA SER A 60 -14.83 5.55 -15.34
C SER A 60 -15.90 5.62 -14.25
N ARG A 61 -15.58 5.16 -13.03
CA ARG A 61 -16.51 5.13 -11.90
C ARG A 61 -15.74 5.20 -10.58
N ASP A 62 -16.07 6.17 -9.75
CA ASP A 62 -15.54 6.24 -8.39
C ASP A 62 -15.93 5.00 -7.59
N GLY A 63 -14.98 4.43 -6.86
CA GLY A 63 -15.15 3.20 -6.09
C GLY A 63 -15.10 1.91 -6.90
N ALA A 64 -14.90 1.95 -8.24
CA ALA A 64 -14.76 0.77 -9.06
C ALA A 64 -13.66 -0.18 -8.54
N VAL A 65 -13.88 -1.48 -8.67
CA VAL A 65 -12.90 -2.52 -8.35
C VAL A 65 -12.61 -3.35 -9.58
N VAL A 66 -11.33 -3.63 -9.83
CA VAL A 66 -10.85 -4.50 -10.92
C VAL A 66 -9.77 -5.47 -10.43
N SER A 67 -9.42 -6.45 -11.26
CA SER A 67 -8.26 -7.31 -11.03
C SER A 67 -6.95 -6.51 -11.17
N ALA A 68 -6.01 -6.70 -10.25
CA ALA A 68 -4.68 -6.09 -10.36
C ALA A 68 -3.91 -6.59 -11.60
N VAL A 69 -4.10 -7.84 -12.01
CA VAL A 69 -3.48 -8.42 -13.22
C VAL A 69 -4.01 -7.72 -14.47
N GLU A 70 -5.34 -7.56 -14.59
CA GLU A 70 -5.95 -6.90 -15.75
C GLU A 70 -5.53 -5.41 -15.83
N LEU A 71 -5.47 -4.72 -14.70
CA LEU A 71 -4.92 -3.36 -14.65
C LEU A 71 -3.45 -3.32 -15.09
N LEU A 72 -2.62 -4.26 -14.62
CA LEU A 72 -1.20 -4.31 -15.01
C LEU A 72 -1.04 -4.50 -16.52
N ASP A 73 -1.82 -5.39 -17.12
CA ASP A 73 -1.78 -5.65 -18.55
C ASP A 73 -2.22 -4.41 -19.35
N ALA A 74 -3.26 -3.72 -18.89
CA ALA A 74 -3.71 -2.46 -19.49
C ALA A 74 -2.63 -1.36 -19.40
N LEU A 75 -1.97 -1.21 -18.25
CA LEU A 75 -0.87 -0.25 -18.06
C LEU A 75 0.30 -0.55 -18.99
N ARG A 76 0.67 -1.82 -19.16
CA ARG A 76 1.75 -2.25 -20.07
C ARG A 76 1.40 -2.01 -21.54
N ALA A 77 0.14 -2.25 -21.89
CA ALA A 77 -0.36 -2.04 -23.25
C ALA A 77 -0.64 -0.56 -23.57
N GLY A 78 -0.66 0.31 -22.56
CA GLY A 78 -1.03 1.73 -22.72
C GLY A 78 -2.51 1.92 -23.09
N THR A 79 -3.39 0.98 -22.72
CA THR A 79 -4.82 1.05 -23.01
C THR A 79 -5.59 1.59 -21.80
N PRO A 80 -6.66 2.39 -22.04
CA PRO A 80 -7.47 2.90 -20.92
C PRO A 80 -8.40 1.83 -20.32
N THR A 81 -8.72 0.75 -21.04
CA THR A 81 -9.63 -0.30 -20.57
C THR A 81 -8.90 -1.21 -19.58
N ILE A 82 -9.38 -1.28 -18.34
CA ILE A 82 -8.71 -1.92 -17.21
C ILE A 82 -9.42 -3.19 -16.70
N GLY A 83 -10.33 -3.72 -17.47
CA GLY A 83 -11.05 -4.97 -17.16
C GLY A 83 -12.47 -4.78 -16.64
N PRO A 84 -13.19 -5.86 -16.39
CA PRO A 84 -14.55 -5.82 -15.87
C PRO A 84 -14.60 -5.45 -14.39
N ALA A 85 -15.72 -4.84 -13.98
CA ALA A 85 -16.00 -4.55 -12.57
C ALA A 85 -16.03 -5.81 -11.71
N ARG A 86 -15.36 -5.76 -10.55
CA ARG A 86 -15.27 -6.87 -9.56
C ARG A 86 -15.52 -6.35 -8.13
N ASP A 87 -16.47 -5.43 -7.96
CA ASP A 87 -16.72 -4.75 -6.70
C ASP A 87 -16.86 -5.70 -5.48
N PRO A 88 -17.49 -6.88 -5.57
CA PRO A 88 -17.55 -7.84 -4.47
C PRO A 88 -16.20 -8.41 -4.01
N SER A 89 -15.14 -8.28 -4.83
CA SER A 89 -13.80 -8.78 -4.48
C SER A 89 -13.03 -7.87 -3.53
N TRP A 90 -13.53 -6.67 -3.24
CA TRP A 90 -12.82 -5.75 -2.33
C TRP A 90 -13.11 -6.06 -0.86
N PRO A 91 -12.08 -6.31 -0.02
CA PRO A 91 -12.26 -6.66 1.37
C PRO A 91 -12.43 -5.40 2.25
N GLY A 92 -13.64 -4.99 2.52
CA GLY A 92 -13.92 -3.98 3.55
C GLY A 92 -13.93 -2.52 3.08
N ALA A 93 -13.70 -1.61 4.01
CA ALA A 93 -13.75 -0.17 3.77
C ALA A 93 -12.42 0.38 3.23
N LEU A 94 -12.48 1.46 2.45
CA LEU A 94 -11.32 2.29 2.15
C LEU A 94 -10.98 3.18 3.37
N PRO A 95 -9.69 3.55 3.53
CA PRO A 95 -9.30 4.57 4.50
C PRO A 95 -9.98 5.91 4.20
N PRO A 96 -10.21 6.77 5.22
CA PRO A 96 -10.68 8.13 5.00
C PRO A 96 -9.81 8.89 3.99
N ALA A 97 -10.42 9.76 3.19
CA ALA A 97 -9.66 10.57 2.23
C ALA A 97 -8.84 11.68 2.92
N THR A 98 -9.31 12.16 4.07
CA THR A 98 -8.77 13.31 4.80
C THR A 98 -8.76 13.06 6.31
N GLY A 99 -8.26 14.02 7.08
CA GLY A 99 -8.30 13.99 8.54
C GLY A 99 -7.09 13.31 9.20
N PHE A 100 -6.17 12.75 8.44
CA PHE A 100 -4.95 12.16 8.99
C PHE A 100 -4.06 13.24 9.62
N GLN A 101 -3.69 13.02 10.87
CA GLN A 101 -2.79 13.88 11.63
C GLN A 101 -1.41 13.22 11.72
N LEU A 102 -0.37 13.97 11.36
CA LEU A 102 1.01 13.50 11.43
C LEU A 102 1.39 13.20 12.88
N LEU A 103 1.97 12.05 13.11
CA LEU A 103 2.60 11.68 14.38
C LEU A 103 4.09 12.03 14.34
N ASP A 104 4.82 11.41 13.42
CA ASP A 104 6.25 11.62 13.27
C ASP A 104 6.76 11.08 11.94
N GLU A 105 8.06 11.30 11.69
CA GLU A 105 8.77 10.77 10.54
C GLU A 105 9.72 9.64 10.96
N VAL A 106 9.80 8.60 10.12
CA VAL A 106 10.66 7.43 10.36
C VAL A 106 11.70 7.35 9.26
N PRO A 107 13.01 7.32 9.59
CA PRO A 107 14.06 7.16 8.57
C PRO A 107 13.89 5.88 7.75
N VAL A 108 14.16 5.94 6.45
CA VAL A 108 14.13 4.77 5.55
C VAL A 108 15.04 3.65 6.05
N ASP A 109 16.20 3.99 6.61
CA ASP A 109 17.17 2.99 7.09
C ASP A 109 16.63 2.19 8.29
N VAL A 110 15.82 2.81 9.16
CA VAL A 110 15.13 2.10 10.25
C VAL A 110 14.14 1.07 9.68
N VAL A 111 13.34 1.46 8.69
CA VAL A 111 12.37 0.55 8.03
C VAL A 111 13.09 -0.60 7.34
N ARG A 112 14.22 -0.33 6.70
CA ARG A 112 15.03 -1.34 6.01
C ARG A 112 15.64 -2.34 6.99
N ASP A 113 16.24 -1.86 8.08
CA ASP A 113 16.81 -2.70 9.13
C ASP A 113 15.75 -3.61 9.79
N LEU A 114 14.56 -3.06 10.07
CA LEU A 114 13.43 -3.85 10.57
C LEU A 114 12.97 -4.92 9.56
N ALA A 115 12.93 -4.58 8.28
CA ALA A 115 12.58 -5.54 7.23
C ALA A 115 13.61 -6.67 7.12
N ASP A 116 14.89 -6.36 7.16
CA ASP A 116 15.97 -7.37 7.08
C ASP A 116 15.94 -8.32 8.27
N LYS A 117 15.75 -7.80 9.48
CA LYS A 117 15.57 -8.59 10.70
C LYS A 117 14.32 -9.49 10.62
N GLY A 118 13.19 -8.93 10.17
CA GLY A 118 11.94 -9.67 9.97
C GLY A 118 12.08 -10.76 8.93
N GLN A 119 12.76 -10.50 7.80
CA GLN A 119 13.02 -11.51 6.78
C GLN A 119 13.93 -12.64 7.29
N ALA A 120 14.94 -12.32 8.10
CA ALA A 120 15.78 -13.34 8.73
C ALA A 120 14.96 -14.27 9.63
N LEU A 121 14.06 -13.71 10.45
CA LEU A 121 13.13 -14.50 11.27
C LEU A 121 12.14 -15.30 10.39
N ALA A 122 11.58 -14.68 9.36
CA ALA A 122 10.67 -15.36 8.45
C ALA A 122 11.30 -16.60 7.82
N ARG A 123 12.56 -16.52 7.36
CA ARG A 123 13.28 -17.69 6.79
C ARG A 123 13.42 -18.84 7.76
N GLN A 124 13.52 -18.57 9.07
CA GLN A 124 13.65 -19.61 10.11
C GLN A 124 12.32 -20.28 10.44
N PHE A 125 11.20 -19.55 10.32
CA PHE A 125 9.90 -19.99 10.81
C PHE A 125 8.81 -20.08 9.73
N SER A 126 9.10 -19.74 8.47
CA SER A 126 8.11 -19.83 7.39
C SER A 126 7.81 -21.27 7.02
N GLY A 127 6.53 -21.56 6.93
CA GLY A 127 6.00 -22.78 6.32
C GLY A 127 5.61 -22.56 4.85
N PRO A 128 4.93 -23.53 4.23
CA PRO A 128 4.43 -23.43 2.87
C PRO A 128 3.47 -22.24 2.61
N LEU A 129 2.87 -21.71 3.68
CA LEU A 129 1.92 -20.58 3.64
C LEU A 129 2.58 -19.21 3.87
N GLY A 130 3.91 -19.15 3.89
CA GLY A 130 4.66 -17.90 4.12
C GLY A 130 4.97 -17.61 5.59
N PRO A 131 5.30 -16.35 5.96
CA PRO A 131 5.60 -15.96 7.32
C PRO A 131 4.43 -16.20 8.26
N PRO A 132 4.67 -16.66 9.50
CA PRO A 132 3.60 -16.90 10.46
C PRO A 132 2.88 -15.61 10.84
N ALA A 133 1.57 -15.69 11.09
CA ALA A 133 0.74 -14.54 11.45
C ALA A 133 1.27 -13.81 12.70
N SER A 134 1.80 -14.55 13.68
CA SER A 134 2.42 -13.97 14.88
C SER A 134 3.60 -13.05 14.59
N LEU A 135 4.41 -13.36 13.57
CA LEU A 135 5.49 -12.47 13.12
C LEU A 135 4.92 -11.23 12.42
N LEU A 136 3.92 -11.41 11.55
CA LEU A 136 3.30 -10.31 10.83
C LEU A 136 2.59 -9.33 11.78
N ASP A 137 2.02 -9.81 12.87
CA ASP A 137 1.29 -9.00 13.86
C ASP A 137 2.20 -8.36 14.92
N GLN A 138 3.46 -8.78 14.99
CA GLN A 138 4.40 -8.23 15.94
C GLN A 138 4.60 -6.72 15.71
N THR A 139 4.30 -5.90 16.73
CA THR A 139 4.66 -4.48 16.75
C THR A 139 6.18 -4.34 16.78
N VAL A 140 6.74 -3.71 15.75
CA VAL A 140 8.19 -3.54 15.58
C VAL A 140 8.63 -2.09 15.71
N LEU A 141 7.68 -1.17 15.67
CA LEU A 141 7.91 0.24 15.85
C LEU A 141 6.69 0.90 16.49
N THR A 142 6.91 1.77 17.45
CA THR A 142 5.87 2.63 18.04
C THR A 142 6.22 4.08 17.71
N VAL A 143 5.27 4.80 17.10
CA VAL A 143 5.44 6.19 16.69
C VAL A 143 4.50 7.05 17.50
N THR A 144 5.04 8.03 18.23
CA THR A 144 4.29 8.92 19.11
C THR A 144 4.48 10.36 18.67
N GLY A 145 3.39 11.11 18.61
CA GLY A 145 3.35 12.53 18.31
C GLY A 145 2.27 13.22 19.12
N GLU A 146 2.06 14.51 18.88
CA GLU A 146 1.04 15.30 19.58
C GLU A 146 -0.37 14.76 19.39
N ALA A 147 -0.66 14.17 18.22
CA ALA A 147 -1.98 13.62 17.88
C ALA A 147 -2.23 12.19 18.43
N GLY A 148 -1.23 11.58 19.11
CA GLY A 148 -1.37 10.25 19.70
C GLY A 148 -0.21 9.31 19.41
N THR A 149 -0.50 8.02 19.45
CA THR A 149 0.49 6.94 19.26
C THR A 149 -0.05 5.91 18.28
N ALA A 150 0.81 5.47 17.36
CA ALA A 150 0.52 4.39 16.42
C ALA A 150 1.53 3.25 16.56
N GLU A 151 1.03 2.04 16.59
CA GLU A 151 1.84 0.83 16.53
C GLU A 151 1.97 0.35 15.09
N ILE A 152 3.20 0.13 14.64
CA ILE A 152 3.54 -0.34 13.31
C ILE A 152 3.95 -1.81 13.40
N PRO A 153 3.11 -2.74 12.95
CA PRO A 153 3.46 -4.15 12.93
C PRO A 153 4.35 -4.50 11.73
N MET A 154 5.00 -5.65 11.82
CA MET A 154 5.90 -6.16 10.77
C MET A 154 5.22 -6.24 9.40
N ARG A 155 3.91 -6.55 9.32
CA ARG A 155 3.15 -6.57 8.07
C ARG A 155 3.21 -5.25 7.29
N THR A 156 3.22 -4.11 7.99
CA THR A 156 3.35 -2.78 7.37
C THR A 156 4.75 -2.57 6.80
N ILE A 157 5.78 -2.97 7.55
CA ILE A 157 7.19 -2.90 7.12
C ILE A 157 7.42 -3.78 5.89
N PHE A 158 6.94 -5.02 5.91
CA PHE A 158 7.05 -5.92 4.75
C PHE A 158 6.32 -5.38 3.53
N THR A 159 5.17 -4.75 3.70
CA THR A 159 4.46 -4.11 2.58
C THR A 159 5.31 -2.99 1.96
N CYS A 160 5.89 -2.10 2.77
CA CYS A 160 6.73 -1.01 2.28
C CYS A 160 7.92 -1.51 1.47
N THR A 161 8.59 -2.58 1.92
CA THR A 161 9.78 -3.12 1.24
C THR A 161 9.43 -4.01 0.06
N SER A 162 8.47 -4.93 0.21
CA SER A 162 8.09 -5.87 -0.85
C SER A 162 7.46 -5.16 -2.07
N LEU A 163 6.73 -4.08 -1.84
CA LEU A 163 6.16 -3.27 -2.92
C LEU A 163 7.13 -2.20 -3.45
N GLY A 164 8.36 -2.12 -2.89
CA GLY A 164 9.37 -1.15 -3.33
C GLY A 164 8.95 0.30 -3.10
N LEU A 165 8.24 0.59 -2.01
CA LEU A 165 7.77 1.93 -1.70
C LEU A 165 8.86 2.83 -1.11
N ILE A 166 9.98 2.26 -0.65
CA ILE A 166 11.13 2.99 -0.13
C ILE A 166 12.27 3.03 -1.14
N PRO A 167 13.04 4.13 -1.21
CA PRO A 167 14.16 4.26 -2.14
C PRO A 167 15.28 3.27 -1.82
N GLY A 168 15.93 2.74 -2.84
CA GLY A 168 17.17 1.97 -2.71
C GLY A 168 18.36 2.86 -2.34
N PHE A 169 19.52 2.24 -2.03
CA PHE A 169 20.74 2.99 -1.68
C PHE A 169 21.23 3.89 -2.81
N ALA A 170 21.06 3.46 -4.06
CA ALA A 170 21.48 4.19 -5.26
C ALA A 170 20.44 5.21 -5.75
N ALA A 171 19.34 5.40 -5.03
CA ALA A 171 18.33 6.37 -5.45
C ALA A 171 18.88 7.80 -5.41
N PRO A 172 18.41 8.72 -6.30
CA PRO A 172 18.81 10.11 -6.31
C PRO A 172 18.64 10.80 -4.95
N LEU A 173 19.49 11.79 -4.66
CA LEU A 173 19.53 12.46 -3.35
C LEU A 173 18.33 13.38 -3.08
N ASP A 174 17.62 13.78 -4.11
CA ASP A 174 16.39 14.59 -4.02
C ASP A 174 15.17 13.77 -3.55
N ILE A 175 15.27 12.43 -3.55
CA ILE A 175 14.21 11.58 -3.03
C ILE A 175 14.27 11.57 -1.49
N PRO A 176 13.14 11.83 -0.80
CA PRO A 176 13.08 11.82 0.66
C PRO A 176 13.57 10.48 1.26
N ARG A 177 14.29 10.56 2.36
CA ARG A 177 14.84 9.39 3.08
C ARG A 177 14.09 9.11 4.38
N HIS A 178 12.83 9.47 4.43
CA HIS A 178 11.94 9.25 5.57
C HIS A 178 10.54 8.86 5.09
N LEU A 179 9.81 8.18 5.97
CA LEU A 179 8.40 7.87 5.85
C LEU A 179 7.65 8.72 6.87
N ARG A 180 6.45 9.17 6.53
CA ARG A 180 5.60 9.94 7.45
C ARG A 180 4.51 9.03 7.99
N VAL A 181 4.39 8.94 9.30
CA VAL A 181 3.36 8.17 9.98
C VAL A 181 2.27 9.10 10.47
N SER A 182 1.04 8.83 10.08
CA SER A 182 -0.15 9.63 10.43
C SER A 182 -1.28 8.71 10.87
N GLN A 183 -2.23 9.26 11.63
CA GLN A 183 -3.41 8.50 12.07
C GLN A 183 -4.70 9.31 11.95
N VAL A 184 -5.81 8.60 11.81
CA VAL A 184 -7.18 9.12 11.97
C VAL A 184 -8.09 8.01 12.46
N GLY A 185 -8.69 8.16 13.65
CA GLY A 185 -9.49 7.11 14.27
C GLY A 185 -8.72 5.80 14.36
N ARG A 186 -9.26 4.73 13.74
CA ARG A 186 -8.62 3.40 13.70
C ARG A 186 -7.60 3.21 12.58
N TRP A 187 -7.41 4.20 11.72
CA TRP A 187 -6.55 4.09 10.56
C TRP A 187 -5.17 4.66 10.83
N VAL A 188 -4.15 3.88 10.53
CA VAL A 188 -2.76 4.31 10.46
C VAL A 188 -2.35 4.37 8.99
N ARG A 189 -1.73 5.47 8.60
CA ARG A 189 -1.19 5.74 7.27
C ARG A 189 0.31 5.93 7.34
N VAL A 190 1.03 5.25 6.48
CA VAL A 190 2.48 5.38 6.31
C VAL A 190 2.74 5.86 4.89
N ASP A 191 3.08 7.14 4.74
CA ASP A 191 3.47 7.73 3.46
C ASP A 191 4.95 7.50 3.23
N ALA A 192 5.28 6.65 2.29
CA ALA A 192 6.64 6.41 1.82
C ALA A 192 6.89 7.17 0.50
N PRO A 193 8.16 7.39 0.10
CA PRO A 193 8.47 8.17 -1.11
C PRO A 193 7.80 7.68 -2.40
N PHE A 194 7.52 6.38 -2.51
CA PHE A 194 6.94 5.79 -3.74
C PHE A 194 5.52 5.26 -3.60
N GLY A 195 4.85 5.53 -2.48
CA GLY A 195 3.45 5.16 -2.26
C GLY A 195 3.10 5.15 -0.79
N THR A 196 1.85 4.81 -0.49
CA THR A 196 1.29 4.88 0.85
C THR A 196 0.75 3.53 1.27
N VAL A 197 0.91 3.18 2.55
CA VAL A 197 0.36 1.97 3.16
C VAL A 197 -0.66 2.37 4.21
N TYR A 198 -1.81 1.68 4.22
CA TYR A 198 -2.87 1.89 5.18
C TYR A 198 -3.16 0.60 5.95
N ARG A 199 -3.30 0.74 7.25
CA ARG A 199 -3.77 -0.32 8.13
C ARG A 199 -4.90 0.21 8.99
N SER A 200 -5.98 -0.58 9.10
CA SER A 200 -7.01 -0.38 10.11
C SER A 200 -6.69 -1.25 11.32
N SER A 201 -6.62 -0.66 12.52
CA SER A 201 -6.59 -1.46 13.74
C SER A 201 -7.98 -2.11 13.89
N THR A 202 -8.03 -3.43 13.94
CA THR A 202 -9.23 -4.14 14.37
C THR A 202 -9.44 -3.84 15.86
N LEU A 203 -10.62 -3.35 16.23
CA LEU A 203 -11.04 -3.41 17.62
C LEU A 203 -11.14 -4.90 17.96
N SER A 204 -10.22 -5.39 18.78
CA SER A 204 -10.43 -6.67 19.48
C SER A 204 -11.62 -6.45 20.42
N LEU A 205 -12.78 -6.92 20.00
CA LEU A 205 -13.89 -7.12 20.92
C LEU A 205 -13.51 -8.33 21.78
N PHE A 206 -13.17 -8.07 23.02
CA PHE A 206 -13.02 -9.09 24.05
C PHE A 206 -14.38 -9.73 24.40
#